data_b2c25a1fabd86bd86d65896b7b3a40a3
#
_entry.id   b2c25a1fabd86bd86d65896b7b3a40a3
#
_cell.length_a   1.000
_cell.length_b   1.000
_cell.length_c   1.000
_cell.angle_alpha   90.00
_cell.angle_beta   90.00
_cell.angle_gamma   90.00
#
_symmetry.space_group_name_H-M   'P 1'
#
loop_
_entity.id
_entity.type
_entity.pdbx_description
1 polymer ?
#
loop_
_entity_poly.entity_id
_entity_poly.type
_entity_poly.pdbx_seq_one_letter_code
_entity_poly.pdbx_strand_id
1 'polypeptide(L)'
;MNFDDDRFIKLPIGGYLDLLGIEPNTSQAALINAINNPKYRFVCAAVARRQGKTYISNIIGQLVCLVPNSHVLLMSPNYSLSQISFDLQRNLIKHFDLEVLRDNAKDKVIELSNNSTIRMGSINQVDSVVGRSYDLIIFDEAALTDGRDAFNVALRPTLDKDNSKAIFISTPRGRNNYFAEFYYRGYSQEFPEWASIKATYHENPRVSETDILEAKKTMSAN
;
A
#
# COMPACT_ATOMS: atom_id res chain seq x y z
N MET A 1 -20.87 0.76 15.22
CA MET A 1 -19.49 1.08 15.61
C MET A 1 -19.26 2.53 15.19
N ASN A 2 -19.16 3.48 16.14
CA ASN A 2 -18.81 4.86 15.79
C ASN A 2 -17.34 4.88 15.40
N PHE A 3 -17.07 5.05 14.14
CA PHE A 3 -15.74 5.35 13.64
C PHE A 3 -15.57 6.87 13.74
N ASP A 4 -15.21 7.37 14.92
CA ASP A 4 -14.74 8.72 15.08
C ASP A 4 -13.46 8.91 14.27
N ASP A 5 -13.11 10.15 13.98
CA ASP A 5 -12.05 10.63 13.08
C ASP A 5 -10.63 10.03 13.22
N ASP A 6 -10.44 9.06 14.09
CA ASP A 6 -9.21 8.29 14.33
C ASP A 6 -9.01 7.13 13.33
N ARG A 7 -9.30 7.33 12.05
CA ARG A 7 -9.33 6.32 10.96
C ARG A 7 -8.13 5.40 10.90
N PHE A 8 -6.97 5.89 11.28
CA PHE A 8 -5.72 5.15 11.21
C PHE A 8 -5.19 4.69 12.56
N ILE A 9 -5.81 5.12 13.67
CA ILE A 9 -5.34 4.77 15.00
C ILE A 9 -5.85 3.39 15.45
N LYS A 10 -6.94 2.90 14.85
CA LYS A 10 -7.56 1.63 15.22
C LYS A 10 -8.20 0.90 14.05
N LEU A 11 -7.51 0.84 12.90
CA LEU A 11 -7.97 -0.07 11.84
C LEU A 11 -8.02 -1.48 12.45
N PRO A 12 -9.18 -2.17 12.44
CA PRO A 12 -9.32 -3.51 13.01
C PRO A 12 -8.68 -4.56 12.08
N ILE A 13 -7.43 -4.31 11.67
CA ILE A 13 -6.71 -5.13 10.70
C ILE A 13 -6.56 -6.56 11.23
N GLY A 14 -6.30 -6.71 12.52
CA GLY A 14 -6.18 -8.03 13.14
C GLY A 14 -7.46 -8.86 12.95
N GLY A 15 -8.61 -8.35 13.37
CA GLY A 15 -9.89 -9.03 13.19
C GLY A 15 -10.27 -9.30 11.73
N TYR A 16 -9.88 -8.39 10.82
CA TYR A 16 -10.11 -8.58 9.39
C TYR A 16 -9.22 -9.69 8.80
N LEU A 17 -7.97 -9.78 9.25
CA LEU A 17 -7.07 -10.86 8.87
C LEU A 17 -7.52 -12.22 9.44
N ASP A 18 -8.04 -12.23 10.67
CA ASP A 18 -8.62 -13.43 11.28
C ASP A 18 -9.81 -13.96 10.46
N LEU A 19 -10.69 -13.07 9.99
CA LEU A 19 -11.82 -13.43 9.12
C LEU A 19 -11.35 -13.99 7.76
N LEU A 20 -10.17 -13.58 7.27
CA LEU A 20 -9.55 -14.11 6.07
C LEU A 20 -8.73 -15.39 6.33
N GLY A 21 -8.59 -15.81 7.59
CA GLY A 21 -7.73 -16.92 7.97
C GLY A 21 -6.24 -16.65 7.72
N ILE A 22 -5.82 -15.38 7.87
CA ILE A 22 -4.46 -14.94 7.57
C ILE A 22 -3.74 -14.59 8.85
N GLU A 23 -2.62 -15.27 9.08
CA GLU A 23 -1.64 -14.88 10.07
C GLU A 23 -0.59 -13.96 9.39
N PRO A 24 -0.49 -12.67 9.82
CA PRO A 24 0.45 -11.75 9.20
C PRO A 24 1.90 -12.16 9.51
N ASN A 25 2.73 -12.21 8.47
CA ASN A 25 4.16 -12.38 8.67
C ASN A 25 4.80 -11.11 9.26
N THR A 26 6.07 -11.20 9.67
CA THR A 26 6.80 -10.10 10.33
C THR A 26 6.74 -8.79 9.55
N SER A 27 6.87 -8.84 8.21
CA SER A 27 6.83 -7.64 7.37
C SER A 27 5.45 -7.01 7.30
N GLN A 28 4.41 -7.83 7.23
CA GLN A 28 3.02 -7.40 7.22
C GLN A 28 2.63 -6.80 8.57
N ALA A 29 3.02 -7.45 9.66
CA ALA A 29 2.79 -6.93 11.02
C ALA A 29 3.50 -5.57 11.23
N ALA A 30 4.73 -5.42 10.75
CA ALA A 30 5.46 -4.15 10.84
C ALA A 30 4.76 -3.03 10.04
N LEU A 31 4.22 -3.34 8.85
CA LEU A 31 3.46 -2.38 8.04
C LEU A 31 2.17 -1.96 8.75
N ILE A 32 1.43 -2.91 9.30
CA ILE A 32 0.21 -2.66 10.08
C ILE A 32 0.50 -1.75 11.28
N ASN A 33 1.55 -2.05 12.04
CA ASN A 33 1.95 -1.24 13.19
C ASN A 33 2.35 0.19 12.78
N ALA A 34 3.06 0.35 11.68
CA ALA A 34 3.45 1.67 11.18
C ALA A 34 2.25 2.49 10.72
N ILE A 35 1.29 1.89 10.03
CA ILE A 35 0.07 2.54 9.57
C ILE A 35 -0.83 2.97 10.73
N ASN A 36 -0.94 2.14 11.76
CA ASN A 36 -1.74 2.44 12.95
C ASN A 36 -1.07 3.45 13.90
N ASN A 37 0.19 3.79 13.66
CA ASN A 37 0.88 4.79 14.47
C ASN A 37 0.54 6.22 14.00
N PRO A 38 -0.07 7.07 14.83
CA PRO A 38 -0.47 8.42 14.44
C PRO A 38 0.73 9.33 14.13
N LYS A 39 1.91 9.00 14.65
CA LYS A 39 3.15 9.75 14.37
C LYS A 39 3.51 9.71 12.88
N TYR A 40 3.24 8.59 12.20
CA TYR A 40 3.71 8.40 10.84
C TYR A 40 2.62 8.71 9.83
N ARG A 41 2.91 9.65 8.95
CA ARG A 41 2.08 10.00 7.80
C ARG A 41 2.52 9.26 6.54
N PHE A 42 3.81 8.99 6.43
CA PHE A 42 4.42 8.34 5.28
C PHE A 42 5.15 7.08 5.70
N VAL A 43 4.89 5.97 5.03
CA VAL A 43 5.52 4.69 5.32
C VAL A 43 6.21 4.17 4.07
N CYS A 44 7.50 3.91 4.14
CA CYS A 44 8.26 3.29 3.04
C CYS A 44 8.74 1.89 3.44
N ALA A 45 8.24 0.87 2.74
CA ALA A 45 8.47 -0.53 3.07
C ALA A 45 9.30 -1.24 1.98
N ALA A 46 10.58 -1.46 2.26
CA ALA A 46 11.52 -2.21 1.44
C ALA A 46 11.43 -3.71 1.78
N VAL A 47 10.63 -4.45 1.02
CA VAL A 47 10.22 -5.82 1.37
C VAL A 47 10.59 -6.78 0.25
N ALA A 48 11.20 -7.90 0.58
CA ALA A 48 11.59 -8.95 -0.37
C ALA A 48 10.39 -9.48 -1.18
N ARG A 49 10.66 -10.14 -2.30
CA ARG A 49 9.64 -10.81 -3.10
C ARG A 49 8.91 -11.88 -2.30
N ARG A 50 7.66 -12.21 -2.71
CA ARG A 50 6.81 -13.27 -2.13
C ARG A 50 6.42 -13.07 -0.64
N GLN A 51 6.55 -11.85 -0.12
CA GLN A 51 6.10 -11.48 1.24
C GLN A 51 4.63 -11.03 1.31
N GLY A 52 3.87 -11.12 0.22
CA GLY A 52 2.46 -10.73 0.20
C GLY A 52 2.22 -9.22 0.25
N LYS A 53 3.16 -8.40 -0.26
CA LYS A 53 3.08 -6.93 -0.31
C LYS A 53 1.77 -6.41 -0.87
N THR A 54 1.49 -6.76 -2.13
CA THR A 54 0.27 -6.34 -2.83
C THR A 54 -0.99 -6.76 -2.08
N TYR A 55 -0.99 -7.96 -1.50
CA TYR A 55 -2.15 -8.48 -0.79
C TYR A 55 -2.46 -7.67 0.47
N ILE A 56 -1.47 -7.46 1.34
CA ILE A 56 -1.66 -6.68 2.58
C ILE A 56 -1.97 -5.20 2.29
N SER A 57 -1.38 -4.62 1.26
CA SER A 57 -1.68 -3.25 0.82
C SER A 57 -3.13 -3.10 0.39
N ASN A 58 -3.66 -4.06 -0.36
CA ASN A 58 -5.05 -4.07 -0.78
C ASN A 58 -6.02 -4.26 0.40
N ILE A 59 -5.68 -5.11 1.38
CA ILE A 59 -6.45 -5.25 2.62
C ILE A 59 -6.51 -3.93 3.39
N ILE A 60 -5.38 -3.28 3.57
CA ILE A 60 -5.31 -1.98 4.25
C ILE A 60 -6.19 -0.94 3.51
N GLY A 61 -6.07 -0.88 2.18
CA GLY A 61 -6.89 0.02 1.36
C GLY A 61 -8.39 -0.23 1.53
N GLN A 62 -8.81 -1.50 1.51
CA GLN A 62 -10.22 -1.84 1.70
C GLN A 62 -10.72 -1.49 3.11
N LEU A 63 -9.93 -1.77 4.14
CA LEU A 63 -10.30 -1.43 5.52
C LEU A 63 -10.52 0.06 5.72
N VAL A 64 -9.70 0.91 5.11
CA VAL A 64 -9.94 2.36 5.12
C VAL A 64 -11.28 2.70 4.49
N CYS A 65 -11.67 2.02 3.41
CA CYS A 65 -12.95 2.24 2.73
C CYS A 65 -14.17 1.68 3.47
N LEU A 66 -14.01 0.91 4.56
CA LEU A 66 -15.11 0.56 5.46
C LEU A 66 -15.56 1.77 6.31
N VAL A 67 -14.70 2.78 6.47
CA VAL A 67 -15.10 4.06 7.05
C VAL A 67 -15.84 4.87 5.98
N PRO A 68 -17.06 5.35 6.25
CA PRO A 68 -17.86 6.09 5.26
C PRO A 68 -17.13 7.33 4.71
N ASN A 69 -17.38 7.62 3.43
CA ASN A 69 -16.81 8.77 2.70
C ASN A 69 -15.27 8.76 2.61
N SER A 70 -14.65 7.58 2.67
CA SER A 70 -13.19 7.44 2.54
C SER A 70 -12.79 7.20 1.09
N HIS A 71 -11.68 7.78 0.67
CA HIS A 71 -11.16 7.67 -0.69
C HIS A 71 -9.75 7.09 -0.65
N VAL A 72 -9.57 5.94 -1.30
CA VAL A 72 -8.29 5.24 -1.38
C VAL A 72 -7.81 5.19 -2.83
N LEU A 73 -6.53 5.47 -3.02
CA LEU A 73 -5.84 5.35 -4.30
C LEU A 73 -4.75 4.29 -4.22
N LEU A 74 -4.84 3.28 -5.08
CA LEU A 74 -3.81 2.26 -5.26
C LEU A 74 -3.04 2.55 -6.54
N MET A 75 -1.80 3.00 -6.42
CA MET A 75 -0.92 3.35 -7.54
C MET A 75 0.01 2.20 -7.87
N SER A 76 0.15 1.90 -9.15
CA SER A 76 1.07 0.89 -9.68
C SER A 76 1.97 1.51 -10.75
N PRO A 77 3.11 0.90 -11.11
CA PRO A 77 3.99 1.40 -12.16
C PRO A 77 3.30 1.56 -13.51
N ASN A 78 2.40 0.63 -13.86
CA ASN A 78 1.68 0.62 -15.13
C ASN A 78 0.26 0.06 -14.99
N TYR A 79 -0.51 0.20 -16.07
CA TYR A 79 -1.92 -0.22 -16.12
C TYR A 79 -2.11 -1.73 -15.89
N SER A 80 -1.20 -2.57 -16.39
CA SER A 80 -1.32 -4.03 -16.23
C SER A 80 -1.17 -4.46 -14.78
N LEU A 81 -0.25 -3.84 -14.02
CA LEU A 81 -0.08 -4.11 -12.60
C LEU A 81 -1.26 -3.57 -11.77
N SER A 82 -1.86 -2.45 -12.17
CA SER A 82 -3.07 -1.95 -11.50
C SER A 82 -4.28 -2.87 -11.65
N GLN A 83 -4.31 -3.73 -12.70
CA GLN A 83 -5.35 -4.73 -12.87
C GLN A 83 -5.32 -5.78 -11.76
N ILE A 84 -4.14 -6.17 -11.29
CA ILE A 84 -3.98 -7.15 -10.21
C ILE A 84 -4.67 -6.64 -8.92
N SER A 85 -4.44 -5.38 -8.56
CA SER A 85 -5.08 -4.77 -7.40
C SER A 85 -6.59 -4.61 -7.60
N PHE A 86 -7.04 -4.29 -8.80
CA PHE A 86 -8.45 -4.15 -9.12
C PHE A 86 -9.22 -5.48 -8.95
N ASP A 87 -8.67 -6.58 -9.49
CA ASP A 87 -9.25 -7.91 -9.36
C ASP A 87 -9.21 -8.40 -7.91
N LEU A 88 -8.13 -8.10 -7.18
CA LEU A 88 -8.03 -8.44 -5.77
C LEU A 88 -9.07 -7.70 -4.92
N GLN A 89 -9.30 -6.41 -5.17
CA GLN A 89 -10.35 -5.66 -4.48
C GLN A 89 -11.74 -6.24 -4.74
N ARG A 90 -12.06 -6.61 -5.98
CA ARG A 90 -13.33 -7.28 -6.31
C ARG A 90 -13.51 -8.58 -5.55
N ASN A 91 -12.44 -9.39 -5.42
CA ASN A 91 -12.48 -10.64 -4.69
C ASN A 91 -12.71 -10.41 -3.18
N LEU A 92 -12.04 -9.43 -2.59
CA LEU A 92 -12.21 -9.07 -1.19
C LEU A 92 -13.63 -8.53 -0.92
N ILE A 93 -14.13 -7.65 -1.78
CA ILE A 93 -15.49 -7.09 -1.70
C ILE A 93 -16.53 -8.22 -1.75
N LYS A 94 -16.37 -9.15 -2.69
CA LYS A 94 -17.26 -10.32 -2.81
C LYS A 94 -17.16 -11.25 -1.58
N HIS A 95 -15.96 -11.45 -1.05
CA HIS A 95 -15.74 -12.31 0.11
C HIS A 95 -16.46 -11.78 1.36
N PHE A 96 -16.49 -10.46 1.54
CA PHE A 96 -17.12 -9.80 2.68
C PHE A 96 -18.55 -9.31 2.38
N ASP A 97 -19.11 -9.66 1.23
CA ASP A 97 -20.47 -9.27 0.79
C ASP A 97 -20.71 -7.76 0.93
N LEU A 98 -19.71 -6.96 0.53
CA LEU A 98 -19.84 -5.50 0.60
C LEU A 98 -20.70 -4.99 -0.56
N GLU A 99 -21.64 -4.11 -0.24
CA GLU A 99 -22.52 -3.51 -1.21
C GLU A 99 -21.80 -2.48 -2.09
N VAL A 100 -21.87 -2.67 -3.42
CA VAL A 100 -21.23 -1.85 -4.43
C VAL A 100 -22.25 -1.03 -5.19
N LEU A 101 -22.08 0.30 -5.21
CA LEU A 101 -22.90 1.21 -6.03
C LEU A 101 -22.40 1.29 -7.46
N ARG A 102 -21.09 1.22 -7.66
CA ARG A 102 -20.45 1.32 -8.97
C ARG A 102 -19.19 0.47 -9.04
N ASP A 103 -19.08 -0.33 -10.08
CA ASP A 103 -17.87 -1.07 -10.47
C ASP A 103 -17.54 -0.72 -11.92
N ASN A 104 -16.53 0.12 -12.12
CA ASN A 104 -16.10 0.56 -13.44
C ASN A 104 -14.72 -0.02 -13.76
N ALA A 105 -14.71 -1.08 -14.55
CA ALA A 105 -13.49 -1.77 -14.96
C ALA A 105 -12.60 -0.93 -15.90
N LYS A 106 -13.18 -0.03 -16.70
CA LYS A 106 -12.43 0.84 -17.62
C LYS A 106 -11.60 1.86 -16.85
N ASP A 107 -12.23 2.54 -15.89
CA ASP A 107 -11.59 3.58 -15.08
C ASP A 107 -10.96 3.01 -13.80
N LYS A 108 -11.14 1.70 -13.55
CA LYS A 108 -10.70 0.97 -12.35
C LYS A 108 -11.09 1.68 -11.05
N VAL A 109 -12.37 1.95 -10.94
CA VAL A 109 -12.98 2.59 -9.75
C VAL A 109 -14.09 1.71 -9.22
N ILE A 110 -14.06 1.44 -7.91
CA ILE A 110 -15.13 0.79 -7.17
C ILE A 110 -15.67 1.80 -6.16
N GLU A 111 -16.98 1.97 -6.13
CA GLU A 111 -17.69 2.83 -5.19
C GLU A 111 -18.61 1.97 -4.33
N LEU A 112 -18.43 2.04 -3.03
CA LEU A 112 -19.20 1.29 -2.04
C LEU A 112 -20.46 2.07 -1.60
N SER A 113 -21.46 1.36 -1.06
CA SER A 113 -22.73 1.96 -0.62
C SER A 113 -22.57 3.00 0.51
N ASN A 114 -21.45 3.00 1.21
CA ASN A 114 -21.11 4.01 2.22
C ASN A 114 -20.41 5.26 1.64
N ASN A 115 -20.48 5.49 0.33
CA ASN A 115 -19.84 6.57 -0.43
C ASN A 115 -18.30 6.53 -0.45
N SER A 116 -17.69 5.45 0.00
CA SER A 116 -16.24 5.29 -0.11
C SER A 116 -15.84 4.82 -1.50
N THR A 117 -14.64 5.22 -1.95
CA THR A 117 -14.13 4.83 -3.27
C THR A 117 -12.75 4.21 -3.18
N ILE A 118 -12.55 3.14 -3.95
CA ILE A 118 -11.25 2.54 -4.17
C ILE A 118 -10.92 2.75 -5.66
N ARG A 119 -9.87 3.50 -5.94
CA ARG A 119 -9.41 3.78 -7.30
C ARG A 119 -8.03 3.18 -7.51
N MET A 120 -7.81 2.58 -8.67
CA MET A 120 -6.49 2.15 -9.11
C MET A 120 -5.97 3.10 -10.18
N GLY A 121 -4.70 3.49 -10.02
CA GLY A 121 -4.00 4.36 -10.97
C GLY A 121 -2.67 3.78 -11.40
N SER A 122 -2.06 4.41 -12.40
CA SER A 122 -0.68 4.13 -12.78
C SER A 122 0.16 5.40 -12.75
N ILE A 123 1.45 5.26 -12.43
CA ILE A 123 2.38 6.40 -12.38
C ILE A 123 2.44 7.11 -13.75
N ASN A 124 2.37 6.35 -14.84
CA ASN A 124 2.39 6.90 -16.19
C ASN A 124 1.14 7.74 -16.57
N GLN A 125 0.09 7.68 -15.76
CA GLN A 125 -1.18 8.38 -15.99
C GLN A 125 -1.67 9.08 -14.72
N VAL A 126 -0.74 9.65 -13.95
CA VAL A 126 -1.04 10.27 -12.65
C VAL A 126 -2.10 11.37 -12.76
N ASP A 127 -2.12 12.14 -13.83
CA ASP A 127 -3.09 13.22 -14.07
C ASP A 127 -4.54 12.74 -14.07
N SER A 128 -4.78 11.47 -14.39
CA SER A 128 -6.12 10.88 -14.38
C SER A 128 -6.71 10.68 -12.98
N VAL A 129 -5.89 10.74 -11.95
CA VAL A 129 -6.27 10.45 -10.55
C VAL A 129 -6.12 11.65 -9.62
N VAL A 130 -5.59 12.78 -10.10
CA VAL A 130 -5.58 14.05 -9.36
C VAL A 130 -6.97 14.69 -9.33
N GLY A 131 -7.20 15.66 -8.43
CA GLY A 131 -8.46 16.40 -8.33
C GLY A 131 -9.48 15.79 -7.35
N ARG A 132 -9.04 14.87 -6.49
CA ARG A 132 -9.80 14.36 -5.33
C ARG A 132 -8.91 14.36 -4.10
N SER A 133 -9.51 14.55 -2.93
CA SER A 133 -8.85 14.33 -1.65
C SER A 133 -8.83 12.85 -1.31
N TYR A 134 -7.66 12.32 -0.97
CA TYR A 134 -7.48 10.92 -0.58
C TYR A 134 -7.19 10.79 0.92
N ASP A 135 -7.76 9.77 1.53
CA ASP A 135 -7.45 9.35 2.90
C ASP A 135 -6.19 8.49 2.93
N LEU A 136 -6.01 7.67 1.89
CA LEU A 136 -4.83 6.80 1.76
C LEU A 136 -4.41 6.68 0.29
N ILE A 137 -3.10 6.84 0.06
CA ILE A 137 -2.48 6.52 -1.23
C ILE A 137 -1.47 5.41 -1.01
N ILE A 138 -1.52 4.36 -1.80
CA ILE A 138 -0.58 3.25 -1.75
C ILE A 138 0.14 3.14 -3.09
N PHE A 139 1.47 3.22 -3.09
CA PHE A 139 2.32 2.98 -4.23
C PHE A 139 2.86 1.54 -4.14
N ASP A 140 2.22 0.61 -4.86
CA ASP A 140 2.70 -0.76 -4.96
C ASP A 140 3.77 -0.88 -6.04
N GLU A 141 4.78 -1.71 -5.79
CA GLU A 141 5.98 -1.86 -6.61
C GLU A 141 6.65 -0.51 -6.95
N ALA A 142 6.70 0.37 -5.96
CA ALA A 142 7.17 1.76 -6.08
C ALA A 142 8.57 1.92 -6.68
N ALA A 143 9.49 0.96 -6.46
CA ALA A 143 10.86 1.02 -7.01
C ALA A 143 10.97 0.65 -8.50
N LEU A 144 9.87 0.25 -9.17
CA LEU A 144 9.91 -0.15 -10.58
C LEU A 144 9.93 1.02 -11.56
N THR A 145 9.37 2.16 -11.18
CA THR A 145 9.24 3.35 -12.02
C THR A 145 9.53 4.58 -11.16
N ASP A 146 10.11 5.62 -11.72
CA ASP A 146 10.28 6.87 -10.98
C ASP A 146 8.93 7.53 -10.73
N GLY A 147 8.54 7.56 -9.48
CA GLY A 147 7.28 8.16 -9.00
C GLY A 147 7.50 9.41 -8.16
N ARG A 148 8.69 10.00 -8.17
CA ARG A 148 9.03 11.17 -7.37
C ARG A 148 8.09 12.34 -7.64
N ASP A 149 7.96 12.73 -8.90
CA ASP A 149 7.12 13.86 -9.29
C ASP A 149 5.64 13.50 -9.18
N ALA A 150 5.28 12.27 -9.51
CA ALA A 150 3.92 11.77 -9.32
C ALA A 150 3.47 11.92 -7.88
N PHE A 151 4.35 11.63 -6.91
CA PHE A 151 4.03 11.85 -5.51
C PHE A 151 4.16 13.31 -5.08
N ASN A 152 5.35 13.91 -5.19
CA ASN A 152 5.64 15.21 -4.57
C ASN A 152 4.82 16.35 -5.19
N VAL A 153 4.59 16.30 -6.51
CA VAL A 153 3.93 17.37 -7.25
C VAL A 153 2.44 17.11 -7.41
N ALA A 154 2.06 15.91 -7.83
CA ALA A 154 0.68 15.63 -8.19
C ALA A 154 -0.16 15.10 -7.02
N LEU A 155 0.32 14.09 -6.27
CA LEU A 155 -0.51 13.36 -5.32
C LEU A 155 -0.36 13.81 -3.86
N ARG A 156 0.81 14.29 -3.44
CA ARG A 156 0.98 14.79 -2.06
C ARG A 156 0.00 15.91 -1.69
N PRO A 157 -0.32 16.87 -2.56
CA PRO A 157 -1.34 17.88 -2.28
C PRO A 157 -2.76 17.32 -2.08
N THR A 158 -3.05 16.13 -2.62
CA THR A 158 -4.35 15.46 -2.48
C THR A 158 -4.54 14.75 -1.14
N LEU A 159 -3.47 14.64 -0.35
CA LEU A 159 -3.50 14.19 1.05
C LEU A 159 -3.73 15.40 1.96
N ASP A 160 -4.84 16.08 1.78
CA ASP A 160 -5.21 17.35 2.42
C ASP A 160 -6.04 17.20 3.70
N LYS A 161 -6.47 15.97 4.00
CA LYS A 161 -7.19 15.66 5.23
C LYS A 161 -6.22 15.40 6.38
N ASP A 162 -6.63 15.77 7.57
CA ASP A 162 -5.97 15.34 8.80
C ASP A 162 -5.91 13.80 8.82
N ASN A 163 -4.79 13.24 9.24
CA ASN A 163 -4.56 11.79 9.26
C ASN A 163 -4.48 11.08 7.89
N SER A 164 -4.53 11.79 6.76
CA SER A 164 -4.28 11.17 5.46
C SER A 164 -2.84 10.64 5.36
N LYS A 165 -2.67 9.46 4.73
CA LYS A 165 -1.38 8.75 4.71
C LYS A 165 -0.97 8.31 3.30
N ALA A 166 0.35 8.09 3.11
CA ALA A 166 0.85 7.38 1.94
C ALA A 166 1.76 6.22 2.34
N ILE A 167 1.65 5.11 1.60
CA ILE A 167 2.49 3.93 1.71
C ILE A 167 3.25 3.76 0.40
N PHE A 168 4.56 3.56 0.49
CA PHE A 168 5.42 3.16 -0.62
C PHE A 168 5.94 1.77 -0.32
N ILE A 169 5.54 0.77 -1.09
CA ILE A 169 5.95 -0.61 -0.85
C ILE A 169 6.55 -1.20 -2.12
N SER A 170 7.71 -1.82 -2.01
CA SER A 170 8.39 -2.43 -3.15
C SER A 170 9.47 -3.43 -2.73
N THR A 171 9.85 -4.26 -3.69
CA THR A 171 11.15 -4.92 -3.65
C THR A 171 12.24 -3.90 -4.01
N PRO A 172 13.29 -3.73 -3.18
CA PRO A 172 14.36 -2.78 -3.45
C PRO A 172 15.04 -3.03 -4.81
N ARG A 173 15.38 -1.94 -5.52
CA ARG A 173 16.11 -1.96 -6.80
C ARG A 173 17.27 -0.98 -6.78
N GLY A 174 18.34 -1.34 -6.09
CA GLY A 174 19.50 -0.46 -5.91
C GLY A 174 19.24 0.70 -4.93
N ARG A 175 20.20 1.63 -4.86
CA ARG A 175 20.16 2.75 -3.90
C ARG A 175 19.98 4.11 -4.55
N ASN A 176 20.11 4.23 -5.86
CA ASN A 176 20.07 5.49 -6.60
C ASN A 176 18.71 5.70 -7.28
N ASN A 177 17.64 5.70 -6.49
CA ASN A 177 16.29 5.97 -6.96
C ASN A 177 15.45 6.64 -5.88
N TYR A 178 14.30 7.20 -6.26
CA TYR A 178 13.43 7.92 -5.34
C TYR A 178 12.89 7.05 -4.20
N PHE A 179 12.64 5.75 -4.45
CA PHE A 179 12.17 4.83 -3.42
C PHE A 179 13.21 4.64 -2.31
N ALA A 180 14.50 4.52 -2.68
CA ALA A 180 15.58 4.48 -1.70
C ALA A 180 15.70 5.80 -0.92
N GLU A 181 15.54 6.95 -1.59
CA GLU A 181 15.50 8.25 -0.91
C GLU A 181 14.38 8.30 0.13
N PHE A 182 13.14 7.93 -0.26
CA PHE A 182 12.01 7.90 0.65
C PHE A 182 12.20 6.90 1.80
N TYR A 183 12.83 5.77 1.51
CA TYR A 183 13.20 4.80 2.53
C TYR A 183 14.18 5.40 3.56
N TYR A 184 15.18 6.16 3.13
CA TYR A 184 16.13 6.78 4.06
C TYR A 184 15.53 7.93 4.87
N ARG A 185 14.44 8.54 4.44
CA ARG A 185 13.73 9.58 5.22
C ARG A 185 13.25 9.05 6.58
N GLY A 186 12.81 7.80 6.67
CA GLY A 186 12.37 7.22 7.93
C GLY A 186 13.47 6.99 8.97
N TYR A 187 14.75 7.20 8.60
CA TYR A 187 15.89 7.19 9.52
C TYR A 187 16.41 8.60 9.83
N SER A 188 15.88 9.62 9.17
CA SER A 188 16.32 11.00 9.36
C SER A 188 15.42 11.72 10.36
N GLN A 189 16.03 12.48 11.26
CA GLN A 189 15.31 13.35 12.19
C GLN A 189 14.63 14.55 11.50
N GLU A 190 15.03 14.87 10.27
CA GLU A 190 14.42 15.92 9.47
C GLU A 190 13.02 15.52 8.94
N PHE A 191 12.69 14.24 8.96
CA PHE A 191 11.42 13.72 8.46
C PHE A 191 10.69 12.87 9.53
N PRO A 192 10.30 13.47 10.65
CA PRO A 192 9.75 12.73 11.79
C PRO A 192 8.42 12.01 11.50
N GLU A 193 7.72 12.42 10.43
CA GLU A 193 6.48 11.82 9.96
C GLU A 193 6.68 10.60 9.03
N TRP A 194 7.94 10.23 8.75
CA TRP A 194 8.27 9.05 7.94
C TRP A 194 8.62 7.85 8.80
N ALA A 195 8.18 6.67 8.36
CA ALA A 195 8.61 5.39 8.89
C ALA A 195 9.21 4.53 7.75
N SER A 196 10.25 3.76 8.08
CA SER A 196 10.87 2.82 7.15
C SER A 196 10.85 1.41 7.68
N ILE A 197 10.41 0.48 6.85
CA ILE A 197 10.33 -0.94 7.14
C ILE A 197 11.26 -1.68 6.20
N LYS A 198 12.06 -2.59 6.75
CA LYS A 198 12.89 -3.51 5.96
C LYS A 198 12.49 -4.94 6.30
N ALA A 199 12.19 -5.72 5.27
CA ALA A 199 12.01 -7.16 5.43
C ALA A 199 12.76 -7.91 4.34
N THR A 200 13.56 -8.86 4.76
CA THR A 200 14.38 -9.69 3.89
C THR A 200 13.67 -11.02 3.59
N TYR A 201 14.19 -11.80 2.67
CA TYR A 201 13.65 -13.13 2.37
C TYR A 201 13.79 -14.12 3.54
N HIS A 202 14.69 -13.89 4.48
CA HIS A 202 14.86 -14.74 5.67
C HIS A 202 13.63 -14.71 6.60
N GLU A 203 12.83 -13.65 6.55
CA GLU A 203 11.61 -13.50 7.34
C GLU A 203 10.38 -14.11 6.65
N ASN A 204 10.57 -14.75 5.48
CA ASN A 204 9.47 -15.38 4.76
C ASN A 204 9.42 -16.89 5.07
N PRO A 205 8.43 -17.36 5.82
CA PRO A 205 8.31 -18.78 6.17
C PRO A 205 8.05 -19.71 4.97
N ARG A 206 7.74 -19.13 3.79
CA ARG A 206 7.47 -19.87 2.54
C ARG A 206 8.70 -20.03 1.63
N VAL A 207 9.83 -19.46 2.00
CA VAL A 207 11.09 -19.55 1.24
C VAL A 207 12.02 -20.48 1.96
N SER A 208 12.41 -21.60 1.32
CA SER A 208 13.34 -22.54 1.91
C SER A 208 14.78 -22.00 1.88
N GLU A 209 15.62 -22.45 2.81
CA GLU A 209 17.05 -22.10 2.79
C GLU A 209 17.73 -22.56 1.49
N THR A 210 17.27 -23.66 0.91
CA THR A 210 17.76 -24.18 -0.37
C THR A 210 17.52 -23.20 -1.51
N ASP A 211 16.29 -22.64 -1.61
CA ASP A 211 15.95 -21.64 -2.63
C ASP A 211 16.83 -20.38 -2.50
N ILE A 212 17.16 -20.03 -1.27
CA ILE A 212 18.03 -18.89 -0.97
C ILE A 212 19.46 -19.15 -1.43
N LEU A 213 19.97 -20.34 -1.17
CA LEU A 213 21.34 -20.72 -1.57
C LEU A 213 21.46 -20.81 -3.10
N GLU A 214 20.45 -21.33 -3.79
CA GLU A 214 20.41 -21.38 -5.26
C GLU A 214 20.34 -19.98 -5.86
N ALA A 215 19.48 -19.11 -5.31
CA ALA A 215 19.39 -17.71 -5.75
C ALA A 215 20.71 -16.96 -5.56
N LYS A 216 21.42 -17.18 -4.45
CA LYS A 216 22.77 -16.58 -4.22
C LYS A 216 23.81 -17.04 -5.23
N LYS A 217 23.74 -18.26 -5.74
CA LYS A 217 24.67 -18.78 -6.75
C LYS A 217 24.45 -18.15 -8.13
N THR A 218 23.22 -17.74 -8.42
CA THR A 218 22.83 -17.19 -9.73
C THR A 218 22.80 -15.66 -9.77
N MET A 219 22.76 -15.00 -8.61
CA MET A 219 22.84 -13.54 -8.51
C MET A 219 24.32 -13.14 -8.49
N SER A 220 24.76 -12.43 -9.54
CA SER A 220 26.07 -11.77 -9.52
C SER A 220 26.15 -10.85 -8.30
N ALA A 221 27.28 -10.89 -7.59
CA ALA A 221 27.61 -9.96 -6.53
C ALA A 221 27.77 -8.56 -7.17
N ASN A 222 26.71 -7.76 -7.14
CA ASN A 222 26.70 -6.34 -7.45
C ASN A 222 26.41 -5.54 -6.18
#